data_45782afc3345411732574b74e4bfe558
#
_entry.id   45782afc3345411732574b74e4bfe558
#
_cell.length_a   1.000
_cell.length_b   1.000
_cell.length_c   1.000
_cell.angle_alpha   90.00
_cell.angle_beta   90.00
_cell.angle_gamma   90.00
#
_symmetry.space_group_name_H-M   'P 1'
#
loop_
_entity.id
_entity.type
_entity.pdbx_description
1 polymer ?
#
loop_
_entity_poly.entity_id
_entity_poly.type
_entity_poly.pdbx_seq_one_letter_code
_entity_poly.pdbx_strand_id
1 'polypeptide(L)'
;MTTRTLIRGGSVVSMDPQIGDLTADVLIEDDKIVGVEPNISADAEVIDASDSIVIPGFVDTHRHTWEAAIRGCAPNATLDDYFVEVLDTFAPVYRAEDVHASNVAGSLECLNAGITTLVDWSHINNTPDHSDAAITGLQETGIRAQYAYGSANLSLAEYWFNSKITIPGDDVRRVRDTYFSSEDGLLTLALATRGTGFCMEEVVRAEWKLARELGIPITVHVAMGRLAGRFAMIKTLDNYGLLGPDTTYIHCCHFSDEEWQLVKDSGGKISVAPQVEMQMGHGWPPVLRSLRLGL
;
A
#
# COMPACT_ATOMS: atom_id res chain seq x y z
N MET A 1 -7.03 -1.68 -32.56
CA MET A 1 -7.52 -3.08 -32.64
C MET A 1 -7.56 -3.59 -31.24
N THR A 2 -8.63 -4.18 -30.80
CA THR A 2 -8.77 -4.80 -29.47
C THR A 2 -7.84 -6.00 -29.40
N THR A 3 -6.97 -6.04 -28.42
CA THR A 3 -6.11 -7.20 -28.16
C THR A 3 -6.90 -8.23 -27.35
N ARG A 4 -6.90 -9.49 -27.78
CA ARG A 4 -7.59 -10.58 -27.09
C ARG A 4 -6.63 -11.66 -26.68
N THR A 5 -6.71 -12.09 -25.43
CA THR A 5 -5.96 -13.23 -24.87
C THR A 5 -6.94 -14.23 -24.27
N LEU A 6 -6.80 -15.49 -24.63
CA LEU A 6 -7.59 -16.60 -24.09
C LEU A 6 -6.70 -17.56 -23.29
N ILE A 7 -6.86 -17.55 -21.97
CA ILE A 7 -6.26 -18.55 -21.08
C ILE A 7 -7.19 -19.76 -21.09
N ARG A 8 -6.72 -20.90 -21.62
CA ARG A 8 -7.59 -22.03 -21.96
C ARG A 8 -7.43 -23.20 -21.01
N GLY A 9 -8.55 -23.71 -20.50
CA GLY A 9 -8.65 -25.02 -19.85
C GLY A 9 -8.07 -25.11 -18.45
N GLY A 10 -7.80 -23.98 -17.79
CA GLY A 10 -7.20 -23.94 -16.45
C GLY A 10 -8.18 -24.31 -15.33
N SER A 11 -7.62 -24.77 -14.20
CA SER A 11 -8.35 -24.82 -12.95
C SER A 11 -8.43 -23.41 -12.34
N VAL A 12 -9.54 -22.71 -12.61
CA VAL A 12 -9.73 -21.32 -12.20
C VAL A 12 -10.22 -21.26 -10.76
N VAL A 13 -9.45 -20.59 -9.90
CA VAL A 13 -9.86 -20.17 -8.54
C VAL A 13 -10.17 -18.68 -8.63
N SER A 14 -11.43 -18.35 -8.90
CA SER A 14 -11.80 -17.00 -9.30
C SER A 14 -11.75 -15.96 -8.19
N MET A 15 -11.86 -16.37 -6.94
CA MET A 15 -12.05 -15.54 -5.75
C MET A 15 -13.34 -14.70 -5.79
N ASP A 16 -14.21 -14.92 -6.79
CA ASP A 16 -15.52 -14.31 -6.90
C ASP A 16 -16.62 -15.36 -6.53
N PRO A 17 -17.40 -15.13 -5.48
CA PRO A 17 -18.42 -16.08 -5.04
C PRO A 17 -19.55 -16.32 -6.06
N GLN A 18 -19.71 -15.46 -7.05
CA GLN A 18 -20.68 -15.63 -8.14
C GLN A 18 -20.17 -16.55 -9.24
N ILE A 19 -18.85 -16.57 -9.47
CA ILE A 19 -18.19 -17.44 -10.44
C ILE A 19 -17.81 -18.77 -9.81
N GLY A 20 -17.22 -18.74 -8.61
CA GLY A 20 -16.72 -19.92 -7.90
C GLY A 20 -15.44 -20.49 -8.51
N ASP A 21 -15.10 -21.72 -8.11
CA ASP A 21 -13.94 -22.45 -8.58
C ASP A 21 -14.39 -23.48 -9.64
N LEU A 22 -13.79 -23.45 -10.84
CA LEU A 22 -14.21 -24.29 -11.95
C LEU A 22 -13.05 -24.52 -12.95
N THR A 23 -13.16 -25.59 -13.75
CA THR A 23 -12.32 -25.71 -14.95
C THR A 23 -12.93 -24.89 -16.06
N ALA A 24 -12.23 -23.85 -16.51
CA ALA A 24 -12.76 -22.88 -17.46
C ALA A 24 -11.65 -22.23 -18.31
N ASP A 25 -12.12 -21.50 -19.32
CA ASP A 25 -11.31 -20.54 -20.05
C ASP A 25 -11.51 -19.15 -19.45
N VAL A 26 -10.48 -18.28 -19.54
CA VAL A 26 -10.55 -16.88 -19.19
C VAL A 26 -10.26 -16.05 -20.44
N LEU A 27 -11.25 -15.27 -20.89
CA LEU A 27 -11.08 -14.35 -22.02
C LEU A 27 -10.79 -12.95 -21.50
N ILE A 28 -9.70 -12.37 -21.99
CA ILE A 28 -9.28 -11.00 -21.72
C ILE A 28 -9.37 -10.20 -23.01
N GLU A 29 -10.04 -9.06 -22.97
CA GLU A 29 -10.05 -8.07 -24.02
C GLU A 29 -9.39 -6.79 -23.53
N ASP A 30 -8.30 -6.40 -24.17
CA ASP A 30 -7.41 -5.31 -23.76
C ASP A 30 -6.96 -5.49 -22.28
N ASP A 31 -7.55 -4.76 -21.34
CA ASP A 31 -7.22 -4.79 -19.91
C ASP A 31 -8.34 -5.37 -19.02
N LYS A 32 -9.37 -5.99 -19.63
CA LYS A 32 -10.55 -6.46 -18.91
C LYS A 32 -10.77 -7.96 -19.10
N ILE A 33 -11.10 -8.67 -18.01
CA ILE A 33 -11.65 -10.02 -18.10
C ILE A 33 -13.12 -9.88 -18.54
N VAL A 34 -13.45 -10.46 -19.70
CA VAL A 34 -14.79 -10.37 -20.28
C VAL A 34 -15.55 -11.69 -20.24
N GLY A 35 -14.88 -12.80 -19.93
CA GLY A 35 -15.51 -14.11 -19.79
C GLY A 35 -14.71 -15.06 -18.93
N VAL A 36 -15.40 -15.84 -18.07
CA VAL A 36 -14.85 -16.95 -17.31
C VAL A 36 -15.86 -18.08 -17.38
N GLU A 37 -15.73 -18.95 -18.37
CA GLU A 37 -16.64 -20.05 -18.63
C GLU A 37 -15.96 -21.15 -19.44
N PRO A 38 -16.48 -22.41 -19.43
CA PRO A 38 -15.93 -23.49 -20.24
C PRO A 38 -16.14 -23.25 -21.74
N ASN A 39 -15.11 -23.61 -22.55
CA ASN A 39 -15.19 -23.68 -24.02
C ASN A 39 -15.49 -22.35 -24.71
N ILE A 40 -14.81 -21.28 -24.29
CA ILE A 40 -14.90 -19.97 -24.98
C ILE A 40 -14.35 -20.12 -26.43
N SER A 41 -15.15 -19.67 -27.41
CA SER A 41 -14.69 -19.56 -28.79
C SER A 41 -14.44 -18.10 -29.13
N ALA A 42 -13.17 -17.74 -29.27
CA ALA A 42 -12.74 -16.38 -29.59
C ALA A 42 -11.55 -16.43 -30.56
N ASP A 43 -11.45 -15.43 -31.43
CA ASP A 43 -10.24 -15.13 -32.19
C ASP A 43 -9.30 -14.34 -31.25
N ALA A 44 -8.35 -15.03 -30.63
CA ALA A 44 -7.49 -14.53 -29.56
C ALA A 44 -6.13 -15.23 -29.56
N GLU A 45 -5.14 -14.61 -28.98
CA GLU A 45 -3.91 -15.30 -28.60
C GLU A 45 -4.23 -16.31 -27.50
N VAL A 46 -3.83 -17.58 -27.67
CA VAL A 46 -4.17 -18.64 -26.74
C VAL A 46 -2.99 -19.00 -25.85
N ILE A 47 -3.23 -18.94 -24.54
CA ILE A 47 -2.33 -19.48 -23.51
C ILE A 47 -2.95 -20.79 -23.01
N ASP A 48 -2.28 -21.92 -23.24
CA ASP A 48 -2.71 -23.22 -22.74
C ASP A 48 -2.45 -23.31 -21.23
N ALA A 49 -3.50 -23.45 -20.45
CA ALA A 49 -3.48 -23.58 -19.01
C ALA A 49 -4.06 -24.94 -18.53
N SER A 50 -4.18 -25.94 -19.41
CA SER A 50 -4.82 -27.22 -19.10
C SER A 50 -4.23 -27.95 -17.89
N ASP A 51 -2.95 -27.75 -17.61
CA ASP A 51 -2.22 -28.30 -16.45
C ASP A 51 -1.91 -27.25 -15.38
N SER A 52 -2.65 -26.13 -15.37
CA SER A 52 -2.34 -24.99 -14.51
C SER A 52 -3.52 -24.58 -13.63
N ILE A 53 -3.19 -23.94 -12.50
CA ILE A 53 -4.17 -23.20 -11.70
C ILE A 53 -4.12 -21.74 -12.13
N VAL A 54 -5.26 -21.18 -12.47
CA VAL A 54 -5.43 -19.77 -12.84
C VAL A 54 -6.04 -19.03 -11.67
N ILE A 55 -5.32 -18.05 -11.15
CA ILE A 55 -5.73 -17.23 -10.00
C ILE A 55 -5.60 -15.74 -10.36
N PRO A 56 -6.35 -14.84 -9.70
CA PRO A 56 -6.06 -13.41 -9.74
C PRO A 56 -4.64 -13.12 -9.25
N GLY A 57 -3.99 -12.11 -9.82
CA GLY A 57 -2.69 -11.67 -9.31
C GLY A 57 -2.77 -11.25 -7.84
N PHE A 58 -1.71 -11.48 -7.09
CA PHE A 58 -1.65 -11.09 -5.68
C PHE A 58 -1.65 -9.58 -5.51
N VAL A 59 -2.17 -9.12 -4.36
CA VAL A 59 -2.21 -7.72 -3.98
C VAL A 59 -1.35 -7.52 -2.72
N ASP A 60 -0.30 -6.71 -2.85
CA ASP A 60 0.51 -6.26 -1.71
C ASP A 60 -0.11 -4.96 -1.16
N THR A 61 -0.74 -5.03 -0.02
CA THR A 61 -1.51 -3.92 0.55
C THR A 61 -0.67 -2.92 1.35
N HIS A 62 0.63 -3.19 1.51
CA HIS A 62 1.55 -2.27 2.18
C HIS A 62 3.01 -2.62 1.89
N ARG A 63 3.71 -1.72 1.21
CA ARG A 63 5.13 -1.85 0.88
C ARG A 63 5.82 -0.48 0.89
N HIS A 64 7.08 -0.45 1.26
CA HIS A 64 7.98 0.70 1.09
C HIS A 64 8.90 0.40 -0.10
N THR A 65 8.42 0.68 -1.32
CA THR A 65 9.10 0.24 -2.56
C THR A 65 10.47 0.89 -2.72
N TRP A 66 10.63 2.13 -2.22
CA TRP A 66 11.91 2.85 -2.25
C TRP A 66 13.06 2.13 -1.51
N GLU A 67 12.75 1.18 -0.62
CA GLU A 67 13.74 0.40 0.13
C GLU A 67 14.31 -0.79 -0.65
N ALA A 68 13.79 -1.07 -1.85
CA ALA A 68 14.21 -2.26 -2.59
C ALA A 68 15.71 -2.28 -2.92
N ALA A 69 16.34 -1.12 -3.18
CA ALA A 69 17.78 -1.04 -3.44
C ALA A 69 18.66 -1.28 -2.20
N ILE A 70 18.11 -1.10 -1.00
CA ILE A 70 18.81 -1.37 0.27
C ILE A 70 18.35 -2.68 0.93
N ARG A 71 17.67 -3.54 0.20
CA ARG A 71 17.24 -4.84 0.69
C ARG A 71 18.41 -5.63 1.25
N GLY A 72 18.25 -6.16 2.47
CA GLY A 72 19.28 -6.93 3.16
C GLY A 72 20.31 -6.10 3.95
N CYS A 73 20.22 -4.76 3.95
CA CYS A 73 21.10 -3.93 4.77
C CYS A 73 20.82 -4.07 6.27
N ALA A 74 19.55 -4.27 6.64
CA ALA A 74 19.12 -4.40 8.03
C ALA A 74 18.24 -5.68 8.24
N PRO A 75 18.76 -6.90 7.96
CA PRO A 75 17.95 -8.11 7.84
C PRO A 75 17.35 -8.60 9.17
N ASN A 76 17.90 -8.20 10.30
CA ASN A 76 17.46 -8.57 11.65
C ASN A 76 17.05 -7.35 12.49
N ALA A 77 16.80 -6.21 11.84
CA ALA A 77 16.46 -4.99 12.52
C ALA A 77 15.12 -5.12 13.27
N THR A 78 15.10 -4.64 14.50
CA THR A 78 13.86 -4.28 15.19
C THR A 78 13.33 -2.97 14.65
N LEU A 79 12.12 -2.56 15.06
CA LEU A 79 11.60 -1.26 14.67
C LEU A 79 12.52 -0.10 15.13
N ASP A 80 13.08 -0.21 16.32
CA ASP A 80 14.01 0.79 16.85
C ASP A 80 15.31 0.86 16.01
N ASP A 81 15.85 -0.31 15.61
CA ASP A 81 17.02 -0.39 14.73
C ASP A 81 16.70 0.17 13.34
N TYR A 82 15.52 -0.15 12.79
CA TYR A 82 15.07 0.36 11.50
C TYR A 82 15.00 1.89 11.47
N PHE A 83 14.52 2.53 12.52
CA PHE A 83 14.52 3.99 12.62
C PHE A 83 15.93 4.56 12.50
N VAL A 84 16.92 3.93 13.10
CA VAL A 84 18.32 4.41 13.08
C VAL A 84 19.02 4.00 11.80
N GLU A 85 18.97 2.71 11.46
CA GLU A 85 19.77 2.16 10.35
C GLU A 85 19.21 2.55 8.97
N VAL A 86 17.89 2.65 8.84
CA VAL A 86 17.26 2.94 7.55
C VAL A 86 16.82 4.40 7.48
N LEU A 87 15.98 4.84 8.40
CA LEU A 87 15.34 6.15 8.28
C LEU A 87 16.26 7.32 8.65
N ASP A 88 17.21 7.15 9.57
CA ASP A 88 18.16 8.21 9.95
C ASP A 88 19.46 8.15 9.14
N THR A 89 19.82 6.99 8.58
CA THR A 89 21.08 6.79 7.87
C THR A 89 20.91 6.88 6.35
N PHE A 90 20.01 6.10 5.76
CA PHE A 90 19.86 6.04 4.31
C PHE A 90 18.90 7.09 3.78
N ALA A 91 17.73 7.26 4.38
CA ALA A 91 16.69 8.11 3.81
C ALA A 91 17.12 9.58 3.60
N PRO A 92 17.89 10.23 4.50
CA PRO A 92 18.32 11.61 4.28
C PRO A 92 19.27 11.81 3.11
N VAL A 93 19.96 10.75 2.68
CA VAL A 93 20.97 10.82 1.60
C VAL A 93 20.50 10.21 0.28
N TYR A 94 19.30 9.63 0.27
CA TYR A 94 18.68 9.12 -0.95
C TYR A 94 18.47 10.25 -1.95
N ARG A 95 18.84 10.00 -3.20
CA ARG A 95 18.60 10.91 -4.32
C ARG A 95 17.37 10.45 -5.09
N ALA A 96 16.83 11.30 -5.93
CA ALA A 96 15.71 10.96 -6.80
C ALA A 96 16.01 9.73 -7.69
N GLU A 97 17.25 9.63 -8.21
CA GLU A 97 17.67 8.48 -9.03
C GLU A 97 17.68 7.17 -8.23
N ASP A 98 18.01 7.22 -6.94
CA ASP A 98 18.03 6.05 -6.07
C ASP A 98 16.58 5.58 -5.80
N VAL A 99 15.65 6.52 -5.63
CA VAL A 99 14.21 6.24 -5.50
C VAL A 99 13.65 5.60 -6.77
N HIS A 100 13.96 6.18 -7.94
CA HIS A 100 13.53 5.62 -9.23
C HIS A 100 14.02 4.17 -9.40
N ALA A 101 15.32 3.94 -9.23
CA ALA A 101 15.91 2.61 -9.36
C ALA A 101 15.30 1.60 -8.38
N SER A 102 15.04 2.04 -7.12
CA SER A 102 14.40 1.21 -6.11
C SER A 102 12.96 0.85 -6.49
N ASN A 103 12.18 1.82 -6.98
CA ASN A 103 10.79 1.58 -7.36
C ASN A 103 10.69 0.67 -8.59
N VAL A 104 11.59 0.81 -9.57
CA VAL A 104 11.70 -0.13 -10.70
C VAL A 104 12.03 -1.53 -10.20
N ALA A 105 13.10 -1.67 -9.41
CA ALA A 105 13.54 -2.98 -8.92
C ALA A 105 12.47 -3.66 -8.05
N GLY A 106 11.88 -2.93 -7.09
CA GLY A 106 10.85 -3.45 -6.19
C GLY A 106 9.57 -3.83 -6.91
N SER A 107 9.16 -3.08 -7.92
CA SER A 107 8.00 -3.40 -8.74
C SER A 107 8.22 -4.64 -9.60
N LEU A 108 9.39 -4.78 -10.22
CA LEU A 108 9.75 -5.99 -10.99
C LEU A 108 9.84 -7.22 -10.09
N GLU A 109 10.35 -7.07 -8.87
CA GLU A 109 10.33 -8.13 -7.85
C GLU A 109 8.89 -8.58 -7.54
N CYS A 110 7.97 -7.63 -7.34
CA CYS A 110 6.55 -7.90 -7.12
C CYS A 110 5.96 -8.68 -8.30
N LEU A 111 6.11 -8.18 -9.52
CA LEU A 111 5.59 -8.83 -10.72
C LEU A 111 6.16 -10.25 -10.88
N ASN A 112 7.47 -10.44 -10.65
CA ASN A 112 8.11 -11.76 -10.71
C ASN A 112 7.58 -12.72 -9.63
N ALA A 113 7.08 -12.21 -8.50
CA ALA A 113 6.45 -12.98 -7.43
C ALA A 113 4.93 -13.20 -7.63
N GLY A 114 4.36 -12.74 -8.76
CA GLY A 114 2.92 -12.83 -9.03
C GLY A 114 2.09 -11.74 -8.34
N ILE A 115 2.72 -10.72 -7.74
CA ILE A 115 2.04 -9.56 -7.19
C ILE A 115 1.82 -8.56 -8.32
N THR A 116 0.57 -8.38 -8.73
CA THR A 116 0.20 -7.50 -9.86
C THR A 116 -0.32 -6.14 -9.42
N THR A 117 -0.60 -5.98 -8.14
CA THR A 117 -1.08 -4.72 -7.54
C THR A 117 -0.36 -4.48 -6.22
N LEU A 118 0.11 -3.26 -5.98
CA LEU A 118 0.74 -2.89 -4.71
C LEU A 118 0.28 -1.53 -4.20
N VAL A 119 0.40 -1.33 -2.89
CA VAL A 119 0.33 -0.02 -2.24
C VAL A 119 1.75 0.40 -1.86
N ASP A 120 2.28 1.38 -2.58
CA ASP A 120 3.60 1.97 -2.30
C ASP A 120 3.49 3.06 -1.24
N TRP A 121 3.82 2.74 0.01
CA TRP A 121 3.86 3.69 1.11
C TRP A 121 5.18 4.47 1.09
N SER A 122 5.20 5.58 0.34
CA SER A 122 6.40 6.33 -0.04
C SER A 122 6.71 7.46 0.95
N HIS A 123 7.51 7.19 1.97
CA HIS A 123 7.96 8.18 2.95
C HIS A 123 9.41 8.65 2.69
N ILE A 124 9.67 8.96 1.43
CA ILE A 124 10.99 9.37 0.93
C ILE A 124 10.89 10.63 0.06
N ASN A 125 9.80 11.36 0.18
CA ASN A 125 9.55 12.54 -0.68
C ASN A 125 10.32 13.76 -0.17
N ASN A 126 11.66 13.65 -0.15
CA ASN A 126 12.56 14.67 0.37
C ASN A 126 12.54 15.96 -0.45
N THR A 127 12.26 15.86 -1.75
CA THR A 127 12.00 16.96 -2.68
C THR A 127 10.94 16.54 -3.69
N PRO A 128 10.35 17.47 -4.46
CA PRO A 128 9.43 17.11 -5.56
C PRO A 128 10.01 16.13 -6.59
N ASP A 129 11.33 16.15 -6.83
CA ASP A 129 11.98 15.22 -7.75
C ASP A 129 11.92 13.77 -7.23
N HIS A 130 11.85 13.57 -5.91
CA HIS A 130 11.71 12.22 -5.33
C HIS A 130 10.32 11.64 -5.59
N SER A 131 9.26 12.44 -5.45
CA SER A 131 7.90 11.98 -5.76
C SER A 131 7.74 11.67 -7.25
N ASP A 132 8.30 12.50 -8.13
CA ASP A 132 8.31 12.25 -9.57
C ASP A 132 9.08 10.97 -9.92
N ALA A 133 10.25 10.76 -9.31
CA ALA A 133 11.08 9.58 -9.50
C ALA A 133 10.38 8.29 -9.03
N ALA A 134 9.70 8.33 -7.88
CA ALA A 134 8.94 7.19 -7.38
C ALA A 134 7.82 6.79 -8.35
N ILE A 135 7.04 7.77 -8.81
CA ILE A 135 5.89 7.55 -9.70
C ILE A 135 6.37 7.05 -11.07
N THR A 136 7.39 7.68 -11.64
CA THR A 136 7.93 7.27 -12.96
C THR A 136 8.54 5.87 -12.91
N GLY A 137 9.18 5.47 -11.80
CA GLY A 137 9.67 4.12 -11.60
C GLY A 137 8.54 3.07 -11.57
N LEU A 138 7.42 3.36 -10.93
CA LEU A 138 6.23 2.50 -10.97
C LEU A 138 5.64 2.43 -12.39
N GLN A 139 5.52 3.57 -13.09
CA GLN A 139 4.99 3.63 -14.45
C GLN A 139 5.81 2.80 -15.44
N GLU A 140 7.13 2.86 -15.36
CA GLU A 140 8.06 2.17 -16.26
C GLU A 140 7.86 0.64 -16.23
N THR A 141 7.51 0.08 -15.08
CA THR A 141 7.31 -1.37 -14.92
C THR A 141 5.93 -1.86 -15.37
N GLY A 142 4.96 -0.97 -15.52
CA GLY A 142 3.59 -1.31 -15.84
C GLY A 142 2.84 -2.01 -14.71
N ILE A 143 3.34 -1.98 -13.47
CA ILE A 143 2.63 -2.53 -12.32
C ILE A 143 1.40 -1.67 -11.99
N ARG A 144 0.33 -2.31 -11.54
CA ARG A 144 -0.78 -1.57 -10.93
C ARG A 144 -0.39 -1.16 -9.52
N ALA A 145 -0.48 0.14 -9.19
CA ALA A 145 -0.12 0.59 -7.86
C ALA A 145 -1.01 1.73 -7.35
N GLN A 146 -1.19 1.76 -6.04
CA GLN A 146 -1.62 2.95 -5.33
C GLN A 146 -0.38 3.62 -4.74
N TYR A 147 0.03 4.74 -5.32
CA TYR A 147 1.11 5.55 -4.78
C TYR A 147 0.60 6.33 -3.57
N ALA A 148 1.02 5.93 -2.39
CA ALA A 148 0.67 6.62 -1.15
C ALA A 148 1.76 7.64 -0.82
N TYR A 149 1.47 8.91 -1.12
CA TYR A 149 2.38 10.02 -0.89
C TYR A 149 2.61 10.24 0.61
N GLY A 150 3.82 9.97 1.08
CA GLY A 150 4.24 10.17 2.47
C GLY A 150 5.12 11.40 2.67
N SER A 151 5.56 11.59 3.89
CA SER A 151 6.44 12.70 4.27
C SER A 151 7.84 12.54 3.69
N ALA A 152 8.59 13.64 3.65
CA ALA A 152 10.03 13.60 3.55
C ALA A 152 10.64 12.89 4.79
N ASN A 153 11.89 12.44 4.68
CA ASN A 153 12.61 11.74 5.73
C ASN A 153 14.03 12.29 5.88
N LEU A 154 14.12 13.60 6.11
CA LEU A 154 15.39 14.33 6.22
C LEU A 154 15.96 14.35 7.65
N SER A 155 15.11 14.15 8.65
CA SER A 155 15.49 14.14 10.06
C SER A 155 14.48 13.32 10.86
N LEU A 156 14.95 12.26 11.50
CA LEU A 156 14.11 11.41 12.33
C LEU A 156 13.46 12.20 13.48
N ALA A 157 14.22 13.11 14.11
CA ALA A 157 13.72 13.91 15.22
C ALA A 157 12.59 14.86 14.83
N GLU A 158 12.64 15.43 13.62
CA GLU A 158 11.65 16.38 13.15
C GLU A 158 10.39 15.70 12.59
N TYR A 159 10.55 14.52 11.99
CA TYR A 159 9.46 13.88 11.26
C TYR A 159 8.71 12.81 12.05
N TRP A 160 9.35 12.15 13.02
CA TRP A 160 8.80 10.95 13.65
C TRP A 160 8.42 11.10 15.13
N PHE A 161 8.80 12.20 15.80
CA PHE A 161 8.50 12.39 17.23
C PHE A 161 7.87 13.74 17.48
N ASN A 162 6.57 13.78 17.76
CA ASN A 162 5.79 15.00 17.98
C ASN A 162 5.95 16.01 16.83
N SER A 163 5.97 15.54 15.61
CA SER A 163 6.20 16.37 14.45
C SER A 163 5.13 17.45 14.30
N LYS A 164 5.61 18.66 14.01
CA LYS A 164 4.80 19.83 13.62
C LYS A 164 4.81 20.04 12.10
N ILE A 165 5.53 19.20 11.35
CA ILE A 165 5.72 19.35 9.92
C ILE A 165 4.64 18.54 9.20
N THR A 166 3.84 19.20 8.39
CA THR A 166 2.84 18.56 7.53
C THR A 166 3.48 18.04 6.26
N ILE A 167 2.85 17.02 5.66
CA ILE A 167 3.12 16.65 4.27
C ILE A 167 2.94 17.88 3.38
N PRO A 168 3.84 18.13 2.38
CA PRO A 168 3.76 19.32 1.54
C PRO A 168 2.54 19.27 0.60
N GLY A 169 1.44 19.88 1.04
CA GLY A 169 0.14 19.82 0.36
C GLY A 169 0.18 20.36 -1.08
N ASP A 170 1.04 21.34 -1.35
CA ASP A 170 1.20 21.88 -2.71
C ASP A 170 1.82 20.84 -3.64
N ASP A 171 2.79 20.05 -3.16
CA ASP A 171 3.38 18.99 -3.97
C ASP A 171 2.42 17.81 -4.16
N VAL A 172 1.63 17.45 -3.15
CA VAL A 172 0.57 16.44 -3.30
C VAL A 172 -0.43 16.85 -4.38
N ARG A 173 -0.83 18.14 -4.42
CA ARG A 173 -1.72 18.66 -5.47
C ARG A 173 -1.07 18.63 -6.84
N ARG A 174 0.21 19.05 -6.93
CA ARG A 174 0.99 18.99 -8.16
C ARG A 174 1.06 17.55 -8.70
N VAL A 175 1.42 16.62 -7.86
CA VAL A 175 1.50 15.20 -8.20
C VAL A 175 0.15 14.66 -8.69
N ARG A 176 -0.94 14.98 -7.97
CA ARG A 176 -2.29 14.60 -8.38
C ARG A 176 -2.62 15.13 -9.77
N ASP A 177 -2.39 16.40 -10.01
CA ASP A 177 -2.77 17.05 -11.29
C ASP A 177 -1.87 16.58 -12.44
N THR A 178 -0.63 16.22 -12.16
CA THR A 178 0.33 15.77 -13.18
C THR A 178 0.14 14.30 -13.57
N TYR A 179 -0.04 13.41 -12.59
CA TYR A 179 0.05 11.96 -12.80
C TYR A 179 -1.27 11.21 -12.57
N PHE A 180 -2.20 11.79 -11.82
CA PHE A 180 -3.42 11.12 -11.34
C PHE A 180 -4.69 11.91 -11.68
N SER A 181 -4.71 12.52 -12.85
CA SER A 181 -5.87 13.27 -13.36
C SER A 181 -7.05 12.37 -13.76
N SER A 182 -6.83 11.07 -13.89
CA SER A 182 -7.84 10.04 -14.17
C SER A 182 -7.65 8.85 -13.22
N GLU A 183 -8.77 8.23 -12.83
CA GLU A 183 -8.77 6.98 -12.04
C GLU A 183 -8.71 5.71 -12.92
N ASP A 184 -8.77 5.85 -14.24
CA ASP A 184 -8.73 4.73 -15.18
C ASP A 184 -7.32 4.20 -15.47
N GLY A 185 -6.28 4.84 -14.90
CA GLY A 185 -4.88 4.43 -15.05
C GLY A 185 -4.49 3.22 -14.19
N LEU A 186 -3.29 2.69 -14.44
CA LEU A 186 -2.69 1.66 -13.58
C LEU A 186 -2.30 2.20 -12.21
N LEU A 187 -2.02 3.50 -12.12
CA LEU A 187 -1.63 4.14 -10.89
C LEU A 187 -2.76 5.02 -10.34
N THR A 188 -2.95 4.95 -9.03
CA THR A 188 -3.85 5.82 -8.27
C THR A 188 -3.10 6.48 -7.12
N LEU A 189 -3.64 7.58 -6.57
CA LEU A 189 -3.02 8.33 -5.49
C LEU A 189 -3.70 8.03 -4.15
N ALA A 190 -2.90 7.96 -3.08
CA ALA A 190 -3.34 7.96 -1.69
C ALA A 190 -2.45 8.91 -0.87
N LEU A 191 -2.81 9.18 0.38
CA LEU A 191 -1.96 9.90 1.33
C LEU A 191 -1.47 8.93 2.42
N ALA A 192 -0.14 8.86 2.60
CA ALA A 192 0.51 8.06 3.62
C ALA A 192 0.86 8.93 4.82
N THR A 193 -0.01 8.97 5.81
CA THR A 193 0.14 9.84 6.97
C THR A 193 0.90 9.15 8.10
N ARG A 194 1.57 9.95 8.95
CA ARG A 194 2.26 9.42 10.14
C ARG A 194 1.33 9.20 11.32
N GLY A 195 0.18 9.87 11.33
CA GLY A 195 -0.88 9.67 12.32
C GLY A 195 -0.57 10.18 13.74
N THR A 196 -1.45 9.83 14.66
CA THR A 196 -1.49 10.36 16.03
C THR A 196 -0.34 9.87 16.92
N GLY A 197 0.39 8.83 16.53
CA GLY A 197 1.56 8.34 17.28
C GLY A 197 2.83 9.17 17.06
N PHE A 198 2.90 9.92 15.98
CA PHE A 198 4.12 10.61 15.55
C PHE A 198 3.93 12.11 15.33
N CYS A 199 2.70 12.58 15.16
CA CYS A 199 2.40 13.98 14.85
C CYS A 199 1.51 14.63 15.88
N MET A 200 1.65 15.96 16.00
CA MET A 200 0.72 16.77 16.79
C MET A 200 -0.66 16.83 16.10
N GLU A 201 -1.69 17.11 16.90
CA GLU A 201 -3.10 17.13 16.46
C GLU A 201 -3.34 18.02 15.22
N GLU A 202 -2.75 19.20 15.19
CA GLU A 202 -2.90 20.14 14.09
C GLU A 202 -2.36 19.56 12.76
N VAL A 203 -1.29 18.79 12.80
CA VAL A 203 -0.72 18.10 11.62
C VAL A 203 -1.66 16.98 11.17
N VAL A 204 -2.09 16.13 12.10
CA VAL A 204 -3.01 15.03 11.80
C VAL A 204 -4.30 15.57 11.14
N ARG A 205 -4.91 16.62 11.71
CA ARG A 205 -6.10 17.23 11.14
C ARG A 205 -5.86 17.82 9.76
N ALA A 206 -4.71 18.47 9.55
CA ALA A 206 -4.36 19.06 8.26
C ALA A 206 -4.17 18.00 7.18
N GLU A 207 -3.50 16.90 7.49
CA GLU A 207 -3.26 15.80 6.55
C GLU A 207 -4.55 15.06 6.18
N TRP A 208 -5.44 14.75 7.15
CA TRP A 208 -6.76 14.17 6.86
C TRP A 208 -7.65 15.11 6.04
N LYS A 209 -7.60 16.40 6.36
CA LYS A 209 -8.33 17.42 5.60
C LYS A 209 -7.85 17.47 4.15
N LEU A 210 -6.53 17.47 3.92
CA LEU A 210 -5.93 17.46 2.58
C LEU A 210 -6.39 16.24 1.78
N ALA A 211 -6.31 15.06 2.34
CA ALA A 211 -6.73 13.84 1.65
C ALA A 211 -8.21 13.88 1.26
N ARG A 212 -9.08 14.30 2.18
CA ARG A 212 -10.53 14.40 1.94
C ARG A 212 -10.90 15.50 0.95
N GLU A 213 -10.19 16.64 0.97
CA GLU A 213 -10.35 17.69 -0.06
C GLU A 213 -9.98 17.19 -1.45
N LEU A 214 -8.99 16.31 -1.55
CA LEU A 214 -8.55 15.73 -2.82
C LEU A 214 -9.36 14.49 -3.23
N GLY A 215 -10.19 13.96 -2.34
CA GLY A 215 -10.96 12.73 -2.58
C GLY A 215 -10.08 11.47 -2.66
N ILE A 216 -8.89 11.49 -2.03
CA ILE A 216 -7.95 10.37 -2.04
C ILE A 216 -7.98 9.58 -0.72
N PRO A 217 -7.77 8.24 -0.74
CA PRO A 217 -7.71 7.45 0.47
C PRO A 217 -6.47 7.74 1.31
N ILE A 218 -6.55 7.33 2.58
CA ILE A 218 -5.50 7.51 3.58
C ILE A 218 -4.98 6.13 4.00
N THR A 219 -3.67 6.04 4.23
CA THR A 219 -3.05 4.88 4.86
C THR A 219 -2.13 5.34 5.98
N VAL A 220 -2.14 4.63 7.12
CA VAL A 220 -1.44 5.05 8.33
C VAL A 220 -0.95 3.87 9.16
N HIS A 221 0.31 3.94 9.61
CA HIS A 221 0.88 2.98 10.56
C HIS A 221 0.30 3.21 11.95
N VAL A 222 -0.21 2.15 12.58
CA VAL A 222 -0.84 2.25 13.91
C VAL A 222 -0.52 1.05 14.79
N ALA A 223 -0.41 1.30 16.09
CA ALA A 223 -0.32 0.28 17.13
C ALA A 223 0.76 -0.79 16.86
N MET A 224 1.95 -0.38 16.43
CA MET A 224 3.12 -1.22 16.21
C MET A 224 4.25 -0.91 17.19
N GLY A 225 5.04 -1.95 17.58
CA GLY A 225 6.18 -1.82 18.47
C GLY A 225 5.84 -1.82 19.96
N ARG A 226 6.86 -1.93 20.80
CA ARG A 226 6.73 -2.16 22.25
C ARG A 226 5.93 -1.09 23.02
N LEU A 227 5.92 0.13 22.54
CA LEU A 227 5.25 1.24 23.20
C LEU A 227 3.82 1.48 22.67
N ALA A 228 3.45 0.84 21.58
CA ALA A 228 2.20 1.12 20.87
C ALA A 228 0.93 0.89 21.71
N GLY A 229 0.94 -0.12 22.59
CA GLY A 229 -0.18 -0.34 23.51
C GLY A 229 -0.41 0.77 24.55
N ARG A 230 0.51 1.75 24.64
CA ARG A 230 0.36 2.93 25.50
C ARG A 230 -0.31 4.10 24.78
N PHE A 231 -0.35 4.05 23.45
CA PHE A 231 -0.92 5.09 22.61
C PHE A 231 -2.25 4.58 22.05
N ALA A 232 -3.36 5.06 22.56
CA ALA A 232 -4.68 4.75 22.04
C ALA A 232 -4.93 5.51 20.72
N MET A 233 -4.22 5.10 19.66
CA MET A 233 -4.13 5.87 18.40
C MET A 233 -5.47 5.98 17.71
N ILE A 234 -6.26 4.91 17.69
CA ILE A 234 -7.59 4.90 17.07
C ILE A 234 -8.58 5.70 17.90
N LYS A 235 -8.56 5.58 19.23
CA LYS A 235 -9.40 6.42 20.11
C LYS A 235 -9.07 7.90 19.95
N THR A 236 -7.81 8.22 19.73
CA THR A 236 -7.38 9.60 19.48
C THR A 236 -7.93 10.10 18.15
N LEU A 237 -7.88 9.29 17.08
CA LEU A 237 -8.50 9.64 15.80
C LEU A 237 -10.03 9.77 15.91
N ASP A 238 -10.67 8.92 16.71
CA ASP A 238 -12.10 9.01 17.00
C ASP A 238 -12.45 10.33 17.71
N ASN A 239 -11.71 10.68 18.76
CA ASN A 239 -11.86 11.96 19.46
C ASN A 239 -11.67 13.19 18.54
N TYR A 240 -10.86 13.02 17.49
CA TYR A 240 -10.69 14.06 16.48
C TYR A 240 -11.80 14.08 15.41
N GLY A 241 -12.66 13.04 15.40
CA GLY A 241 -13.68 12.87 14.37
C GLY A 241 -13.11 12.51 12.99
N LEU A 242 -11.99 11.80 12.97
CA LEU A 242 -11.24 11.51 11.75
C LEU A 242 -11.39 10.08 11.24
N LEU A 243 -12.00 9.16 12.00
CA LEU A 243 -12.27 7.80 11.52
C LEU A 243 -13.20 7.82 10.29
N GLY A 244 -13.00 6.87 9.39
CA GLY A 244 -13.83 6.77 8.19
C GLY A 244 -13.44 5.60 7.28
N PRO A 245 -14.28 5.30 6.28
CA PRO A 245 -14.06 4.21 5.32
C PRO A 245 -12.94 4.51 4.32
N ASP A 246 -12.45 5.74 4.32
CA ASP A 246 -11.37 6.24 3.48
C ASP A 246 -9.97 5.88 4.02
N THR A 247 -9.89 5.25 5.21
CA THR A 247 -8.62 5.01 5.90
C THR A 247 -8.29 3.53 6.02
N THR A 248 -7.04 3.17 5.66
CA THR A 248 -6.43 1.85 5.88
C THR A 248 -5.42 1.94 7.03
N TYR A 249 -5.61 1.11 8.04
CA TYR A 249 -4.76 1.02 9.23
C TYR A 249 -3.79 -0.15 9.09
N ILE A 250 -2.49 0.13 9.25
CA ILE A 250 -1.42 -0.85 9.02
C ILE A 250 -0.89 -1.38 10.35
N HIS A 251 -0.62 -2.68 10.41
CA HIS A 251 -0.14 -3.48 11.54
C HIS A 251 -1.19 -3.78 12.62
N CYS A 252 -1.75 -2.83 13.30
CA CYS A 252 -2.82 -2.98 14.29
C CYS A 252 -2.52 -3.98 15.43
N CYS A 253 -1.25 -4.30 15.69
CA CYS A 253 -0.83 -5.39 16.59
C CYS A 253 -1.30 -5.23 18.04
N HIS A 254 -1.51 -4.00 18.50
CA HIS A 254 -1.81 -3.67 19.89
C HIS A 254 -3.15 -2.95 20.09
N PHE A 255 -4.10 -3.13 19.17
CA PHE A 255 -5.44 -2.58 19.36
C PHE A 255 -6.15 -3.22 20.55
N SER A 256 -6.79 -2.39 21.37
CA SER A 256 -7.78 -2.81 22.34
C SER A 256 -9.07 -3.30 21.65
N ASP A 257 -9.92 -4.03 22.39
CA ASP A 257 -11.22 -4.46 21.85
C ASP A 257 -12.10 -3.29 21.40
N GLU A 258 -12.02 -2.17 22.11
CA GLU A 258 -12.71 -0.94 21.74
C GLU A 258 -12.18 -0.35 20.43
N GLU A 259 -10.87 -0.29 20.24
CA GLU A 259 -10.29 0.22 18.98
C GLU A 259 -10.64 -0.65 17.78
N TRP A 260 -10.67 -1.97 17.94
CA TRP A 260 -11.16 -2.88 16.91
C TRP A 260 -12.61 -2.57 16.51
N GLN A 261 -13.48 -2.29 17.51
CA GLN A 261 -14.87 -1.95 17.24
C GLN A 261 -15.00 -0.59 16.54
N LEU A 262 -14.22 0.42 16.96
CA LEU A 262 -14.19 1.73 16.32
C LEU A 262 -13.79 1.65 14.85
N VAL A 263 -12.76 0.87 14.52
CA VAL A 263 -12.33 0.67 13.11
C VAL A 263 -13.44 -0.01 12.32
N LYS A 264 -14.06 -1.06 12.85
CA LYS A 264 -15.17 -1.76 12.19
C LYS A 264 -16.35 -0.83 11.93
N ASP A 265 -16.79 -0.08 12.96
CA ASP A 265 -17.96 0.79 12.87
C ASP A 265 -17.73 1.98 11.92
N SER A 266 -16.49 2.43 11.79
CA SER A 266 -16.11 3.49 10.85
C SER A 266 -16.02 3.03 9.39
N GLY A 267 -16.02 1.72 9.13
CA GLY A 267 -15.79 1.14 7.81
C GLY A 267 -14.32 1.20 7.36
N GLY A 268 -13.41 1.47 8.29
CA GLY A 268 -11.97 1.46 8.04
C GLY A 268 -11.45 0.08 7.62
N LYS A 269 -10.30 0.04 6.99
CA LYS A 269 -9.67 -1.19 6.46
C LYS A 269 -8.41 -1.51 7.22
N ILE A 270 -8.01 -2.80 7.19
CA ILE A 270 -6.81 -3.30 7.89
C ILE A 270 -5.82 -3.86 6.85
N SER A 271 -4.55 -3.54 7.04
CA SER A 271 -3.43 -4.18 6.35
C SER A 271 -2.47 -4.77 7.37
N VAL A 272 -2.10 -6.05 7.21
CA VAL A 272 -1.18 -6.77 8.10
C VAL A 272 -0.04 -7.37 7.29
N ALA A 273 1.16 -7.36 7.86
CA ALA A 273 2.38 -7.89 7.28
C ALA A 273 3.03 -8.91 8.27
N PRO A 274 2.50 -10.14 8.40
CA PRO A 274 2.80 -11.05 9.50
C PRO A 274 4.28 -11.30 9.73
N GLN A 275 5.06 -11.43 8.66
CA GLN A 275 6.50 -11.64 8.76
C GLN A 275 7.20 -10.43 9.36
N VAL A 276 6.91 -9.24 8.88
CA VAL A 276 7.51 -7.97 9.34
C VAL A 276 7.13 -7.71 10.80
N GLU A 277 5.86 -7.88 11.15
CA GLU A 277 5.34 -7.64 12.50
C GLU A 277 6.04 -8.50 13.54
N MET A 278 6.26 -9.78 13.23
CA MET A 278 6.98 -10.70 14.11
C MET A 278 8.49 -10.42 14.12
N GLN A 279 9.09 -10.18 12.97
CA GLN A 279 10.54 -10.00 12.83
C GLN A 279 11.01 -8.69 13.46
N MET A 280 10.30 -7.58 13.22
CA MET A 280 10.66 -6.26 13.71
C MET A 280 10.15 -5.99 15.15
N GLY A 281 9.45 -6.96 15.76
CA GLY A 281 8.92 -6.79 17.12
C GLY A 281 7.76 -5.80 17.19
N HIS A 282 6.99 -5.64 16.11
CA HIS A 282 5.78 -4.81 16.11
C HIS A 282 4.71 -5.38 17.05
N GLY A 283 4.65 -6.69 17.17
CA GLY A 283 3.68 -7.43 17.96
C GLY A 283 3.21 -8.69 17.25
N TRP A 284 2.17 -9.33 17.80
CA TRP A 284 1.55 -10.48 17.15
C TRP A 284 0.61 -10.03 16.03
N PRO A 285 0.75 -10.55 14.79
CA PRO A 285 -0.09 -10.16 13.67
C PRO A 285 -1.57 -10.51 13.91
N PRO A 286 -2.49 -9.56 13.84
CA PRO A 286 -3.89 -9.77 14.24
C PRO A 286 -4.78 -10.37 13.13
N VAL A 287 -4.24 -11.23 12.27
CA VAL A 287 -4.92 -11.81 11.10
C VAL A 287 -6.28 -12.45 11.46
N LEU A 288 -6.30 -13.33 12.46
CA LEU A 288 -7.55 -14.01 12.85
C LEU A 288 -8.59 -13.05 13.45
N ARG A 289 -8.12 -11.99 14.12
CA ARG A 289 -9.01 -11.00 14.71
C ARG A 289 -9.68 -10.17 13.63
N SER A 290 -8.92 -9.67 12.66
CA SER A 290 -9.46 -8.88 11.55
C SER A 290 -10.47 -9.70 10.73
N LEU A 291 -10.13 -10.94 10.36
CA LEU A 291 -11.05 -11.82 9.62
C LEU A 291 -12.36 -12.10 10.36
N ARG A 292 -12.29 -12.33 11.69
CA ARG A 292 -13.51 -12.56 12.49
C ARG A 292 -14.41 -11.33 12.58
N LEU A 293 -13.85 -10.14 12.45
CA LEU A 293 -14.60 -8.89 12.44
C LEU A 293 -15.10 -8.51 11.04
N GLY A 294 -14.63 -9.20 9.99
CA GLY A 294 -14.97 -8.90 8.60
C GLY A 294 -14.21 -7.67 8.07
N LEU A 295 -12.99 -7.46 8.57
CA LEU A 295 -12.08 -6.38 8.18
C LEU A 295 -11.00 -6.89 7.25
#